data_9d6e56c9d0b2c339ab5e2a1c3b129399
#
_entry.id   9d6e56c9d0b2c339ab5e2a1c3b129399
#
_cell.length_a   1.000
_cell.length_b   1.000
_cell.length_c   1.000
_cell.angle_alpha   90.00
_cell.angle_beta   90.00
_cell.angle_gamma   90.00
#
_symmetry.space_group_name_H-M   'P 1'
#
loop_
_entity.id
_entity.type
_entity.pdbx_description
1 polymer ?
#
loop_
_entity_poly.entity_id
_entity_poly.type
_entity_poly.pdbx_seq_one_letter_code
_entity_poly.pdbx_strand_id
1 'polypeptide(L)'
;MTVMSDTDALEGLEPTETIDVKKVFGLDTKMKVKGFKTGTEYVPEIDEAYRFDPQTTLAILAGFEHNRRVMVQGYHGTGKSTHIEQIAARLNWPMIRVNLDSHVSRIDMVGKDAIVLKEGVQVTEFREGILPWALQRPVAIVFDEYDAGRPDVMFVIQRVLEASGKLTLLDQNRVIAPNPSFRLFATTNTVGLGDTTGL
;
A
#
# COMPACT_ATOMS: atom_id res chain seq x y z
N MET A 1 -3.62 -2.11 18.35
CA MET A 1 -4.10 -1.85 16.98
C MET A 1 -4.77 -0.50 17.01
N THR A 2 -4.04 0.54 16.60
CA THR A 2 -4.52 1.93 16.64
C THR A 2 -5.67 2.04 15.61
N VAL A 3 -6.82 2.47 16.05
CA VAL A 3 -7.94 2.80 15.17
C VAL A 3 -7.43 3.91 14.25
N MET A 4 -7.48 3.72 12.92
CA MET A 4 -7.18 4.75 11.93
C MET A 4 -8.27 5.82 12.03
N SER A 5 -8.09 6.77 12.94
CA SER A 5 -9.14 7.72 13.34
C SER A 5 -9.11 9.06 12.60
N ASP A 6 -8.06 9.36 11.82
CA ASP A 6 -7.96 10.61 11.06
C ASP A 6 -8.02 10.34 9.55
N THR A 7 -9.22 9.98 9.10
CA THR A 7 -9.53 9.90 7.67
C THR A 7 -9.49 11.26 6.98
N ASP A 8 -9.69 12.33 7.73
CA ASP A 8 -9.75 13.70 7.21
C ASP A 8 -8.39 14.19 6.66
N ALA A 9 -7.27 13.72 7.21
CA ALA A 9 -5.93 14.12 6.78
C ALA A 9 -5.57 13.69 5.34
N LEU A 10 -6.28 12.72 4.77
CA LEU A 10 -6.05 12.20 3.42
C LEU A 10 -7.10 12.66 2.41
N GLU A 11 -8.19 13.29 2.86
CA GLU A 11 -9.26 13.75 1.97
C GLU A 11 -8.79 14.92 1.10
N GLY A 12 -9.09 14.82 -0.20
CA GLY A 12 -8.78 15.89 -1.16
C GLY A 12 -7.28 16.04 -1.49
N LEU A 13 -6.40 15.21 -0.96
CA LEU A 13 -4.98 15.26 -1.31
C LEU A 13 -4.75 14.76 -2.74
N GLU A 14 -3.97 15.53 -3.50
CA GLU A 14 -3.54 15.19 -4.85
C GLU A 14 -2.01 15.38 -4.98
N PRO A 15 -1.32 14.49 -5.72
CA PRO A 15 0.11 14.62 -5.97
C PRO A 15 0.36 15.68 -7.05
N THR A 16 0.42 16.95 -6.65
CA THR A 16 0.57 18.10 -7.54
C THR A 16 2.03 18.53 -7.75
N GLU A 17 2.93 18.17 -6.82
CA GLU A 17 4.35 18.50 -6.95
C GLU A 17 5.02 17.64 -8.02
N THR A 18 5.97 18.25 -8.74
CA THR A 18 6.81 17.55 -9.70
C THR A 18 8.23 17.42 -9.14
N ILE A 19 8.61 16.20 -8.83
CA ILE A 19 9.88 15.84 -8.20
C ILE A 19 10.87 15.41 -9.27
N ASP A 20 12.03 16.05 -9.29
CA ASP A 20 13.15 15.72 -10.18
C ASP A 20 13.94 14.55 -9.55
N VAL A 21 13.91 13.40 -10.22
CA VAL A 21 14.51 12.16 -9.73
C VAL A 21 16.04 12.28 -9.58
N LYS A 22 16.69 12.99 -10.49
CA LYS A 22 18.14 13.22 -10.41
C LYS A 22 18.51 14.01 -9.17
N LYS A 23 17.73 15.06 -8.85
CA LYS A 23 18.02 15.93 -7.70
C LYS A 23 17.76 15.24 -6.36
N VAL A 24 16.68 14.50 -6.27
CA VAL A 24 16.22 13.92 -4.99
C VAL A 24 16.86 12.56 -4.70
N PHE A 25 17.05 11.73 -5.72
CA PHE A 25 17.56 10.36 -5.56
C PHE A 25 19.00 10.19 -6.05
N GLY A 26 19.60 11.22 -6.67
CA GLY A 26 20.96 11.16 -7.20
C GLY A 26 21.12 10.29 -8.45
N LEU A 27 20.03 9.91 -9.11
CA LEU A 27 20.04 9.02 -10.26
C LEU A 27 20.25 9.80 -11.57
N ASP A 28 21.08 9.28 -12.47
CA ASP A 28 21.31 9.93 -13.77
C ASP A 28 20.18 9.62 -14.75
N THR A 29 19.08 10.34 -14.60
CA THR A 29 17.86 10.23 -15.38
C THR A 29 17.20 11.59 -15.57
N LYS A 30 16.40 11.73 -16.63
CA LYS A 30 15.51 12.88 -16.86
C LYS A 30 14.10 12.66 -16.29
N MET A 31 13.88 11.55 -15.61
CA MET A 31 12.58 11.18 -15.04
C MET A 31 12.12 12.23 -14.04
N LYS A 32 10.85 12.55 -14.11
CA LYS A 32 10.13 13.34 -13.11
C LYS A 32 8.96 12.53 -12.63
N VAL A 33 8.63 12.63 -11.36
CA VAL A 33 7.51 11.91 -10.74
C VAL A 33 6.65 12.87 -9.95
N LYS A 34 5.37 12.55 -9.86
CA LYS A 34 4.46 13.28 -8.99
C LYS A 34 4.69 12.91 -7.53
N GLY A 35 4.50 13.90 -6.65
CA GLY A 35 4.51 13.74 -5.20
C GLY A 35 3.56 14.72 -4.55
N PHE A 36 3.37 14.59 -3.25
CA PHE A 36 2.51 15.49 -2.49
C PHE A 36 3.32 16.68 -1.95
N LYS A 37 2.70 17.84 -1.92
CA LYS A 37 3.31 19.07 -1.41
C LYS A 37 3.50 19.01 0.10
N THR A 38 2.52 18.45 0.80
CA THR A 38 2.49 18.39 2.27
C THR A 38 2.53 16.92 2.71
N GLY A 39 3.36 16.61 3.68
CA GLY A 39 3.35 15.31 4.34
C GLY A 39 2.15 15.18 5.29
N THR A 40 1.76 13.94 5.55
CA THR A 40 0.77 13.56 6.56
C THR A 40 1.43 12.63 7.57
N GLU A 41 0.76 12.27 8.64
CA GLU A 41 1.23 11.27 9.61
C GLU A 41 1.48 9.88 8.97
N TYR A 42 0.89 9.61 7.80
CA TYR A 42 1.09 8.37 7.04
C TYR A 42 2.33 8.41 6.14
N VAL A 43 3.03 9.53 6.03
CA VAL A 43 4.27 9.61 5.25
C VAL A 43 5.42 9.08 6.10
N PRO A 44 6.21 8.10 5.60
CA PRO A 44 7.35 7.58 6.34
C PRO A 44 8.40 8.65 6.60
N GLU A 45 9.17 8.48 7.67
CA GLU A 45 10.30 9.35 7.98
C GLU A 45 11.43 9.16 6.97
N ILE A 46 12.13 10.26 6.65
CA ILE A 46 13.29 10.24 5.76
C ILE A 46 14.52 9.78 6.53
N ASP A 47 15.14 8.71 6.09
CA ASP A 47 16.49 8.33 6.49
C ASP A 47 17.51 8.98 5.52
N GLU A 48 18.21 10.01 5.98
CA GLU A 48 19.20 10.72 5.18
C GLU A 48 20.45 9.87 4.84
N ALA A 49 20.69 8.81 5.60
CA ALA A 49 21.78 7.89 5.35
C ALA A 49 21.45 6.82 4.31
N TYR A 50 20.18 6.70 3.93
CA TYR A 50 19.72 5.67 3.01
C TYR A 50 20.38 5.79 1.63
N ARG A 51 20.82 4.65 1.08
CA ARG A 51 21.44 4.57 -0.26
C ARG A 51 20.50 3.83 -1.21
N PHE A 52 20.19 4.48 -2.32
CA PHE A 52 19.29 3.96 -3.33
C PHE A 52 20.02 3.08 -4.35
N ASP A 53 19.52 1.86 -4.57
CA ASP A 53 19.88 1.07 -5.76
C ASP A 53 19.21 1.68 -6.99
N PRO A 54 19.96 2.05 -8.04
CA PRO A 54 19.41 2.79 -9.16
C PRO A 54 18.29 2.06 -9.91
N GLN A 55 18.44 0.76 -10.16
CA GLN A 55 17.49 -0.01 -10.97
C GLN A 55 16.19 -0.21 -10.23
N THR A 56 16.27 -0.66 -8.98
CA THR A 56 15.11 -0.88 -8.12
C THR A 56 14.36 0.44 -7.89
N THR A 57 15.09 1.54 -7.65
CA THR A 57 14.50 2.86 -7.46
C THR A 57 13.70 3.31 -8.69
N LEU A 58 14.26 3.20 -9.88
CA LEU A 58 13.55 3.57 -11.10
C LEU A 58 12.29 2.74 -11.32
N ALA A 59 12.33 1.43 -11.03
CA ALA A 59 11.17 0.57 -11.14
C ALA A 59 10.04 0.98 -10.16
N ILE A 60 10.39 1.27 -8.91
CA ILE A 60 9.42 1.71 -7.89
C ILE A 60 8.87 3.11 -8.26
N LEU A 61 9.71 4.04 -8.68
CA LEU A 61 9.28 5.36 -9.15
C LEU A 61 8.32 5.28 -10.34
N ALA A 62 8.56 4.35 -11.29
CA ALA A 62 7.63 4.09 -12.38
C ALA A 62 6.28 3.55 -11.85
N GLY A 63 6.30 2.78 -10.77
CA GLY A 63 5.09 2.35 -10.05
C GLY A 63 4.29 3.54 -9.52
N PHE A 64 4.95 4.50 -8.89
CA PHE A 64 4.31 5.72 -8.38
C PHE A 64 3.77 6.59 -9.53
N GLU A 65 4.56 6.86 -10.54
CA GLU A 65 4.18 7.78 -11.64
C GLU A 65 3.08 7.20 -12.52
N HIS A 66 3.20 5.94 -12.92
CA HIS A 66 2.31 5.32 -13.91
C HIS A 66 1.28 4.37 -13.30
N ASN A 67 1.13 4.36 -11.98
CA ASN A 67 0.24 3.44 -11.26
C ASN A 67 0.46 1.97 -11.64
N ARG A 68 1.72 1.57 -11.83
CA ARG A 68 2.08 0.17 -12.08
C ARG A 68 2.15 -0.60 -10.76
N ARG A 69 1.67 -1.83 -10.79
CA ARG A 69 1.85 -2.75 -9.67
C ARG A 69 3.29 -3.27 -9.73
N VAL A 70 4.04 -3.05 -8.65
CA VAL A 70 5.47 -3.41 -8.60
C VAL A 70 5.69 -4.40 -7.47
N MET A 71 6.34 -5.51 -7.80
CA MET A 71 6.81 -6.50 -6.82
C MET A 71 8.33 -6.42 -6.73
N VAL A 72 8.85 -6.18 -5.53
CA VAL A 72 10.28 -6.16 -5.25
C VAL A 72 10.67 -7.51 -4.67
N GLN A 73 11.49 -8.23 -5.40
CA GLN A 73 11.99 -9.54 -4.99
C GLN A 73 13.41 -9.46 -4.48
N GLY A 74 13.74 -10.27 -3.49
CA GLY A 74 15.11 -10.39 -2.95
C GLY A 74 15.12 -11.17 -1.65
N TYR A 75 16.30 -11.56 -1.19
CA TYR A 75 16.46 -12.31 0.05
C TYR A 75 15.89 -11.55 1.27
N HIS A 76 15.58 -12.31 2.31
CA HIS A 76 15.14 -11.74 3.58
C HIS A 76 16.20 -10.77 4.13
N GLY A 77 15.76 -9.67 4.72
CA GLY A 77 16.67 -8.66 5.30
C GLY A 77 17.41 -7.74 4.31
N THR A 78 17.11 -7.80 3.00
CA THR A 78 17.75 -6.92 2.00
C THR A 78 17.16 -5.51 1.89
N GLY A 79 16.22 -5.15 2.77
CA GLY A 79 15.66 -3.80 2.81
C GLY A 79 14.62 -3.49 1.74
N LYS A 80 13.95 -4.51 1.15
CA LYS A 80 12.95 -4.33 0.09
C LYS A 80 11.85 -3.34 0.46
N SER A 81 11.24 -3.54 1.60
CA SER A 81 10.15 -2.69 2.09
C SER A 81 10.64 -1.30 2.46
N THR A 82 11.81 -1.22 3.12
CA THR A 82 12.48 0.04 3.45
C THR A 82 12.80 0.85 2.18
N HIS A 83 13.14 0.18 1.08
CA HIS A 83 13.39 0.86 -0.20
C HIS A 83 12.14 1.58 -0.71
N ILE A 84 10.98 0.91 -0.66
CA ILE A 84 9.70 1.51 -1.03
C ILE A 84 9.34 2.65 -0.08
N GLU A 85 9.53 2.46 1.24
CA GLU A 85 9.29 3.49 2.26
C GLU A 85 10.13 4.75 2.02
N GLN A 86 11.42 4.58 1.76
CA GLN A 86 12.32 5.71 1.56
C GLN A 86 12.05 6.46 0.26
N ILE A 87 11.46 5.79 -0.75
CA ILE A 87 10.95 6.47 -1.94
C ILE A 87 9.66 7.22 -1.61
N ALA A 88 8.69 6.57 -0.95
CA ALA A 88 7.45 7.21 -0.55
C ALA A 88 7.69 8.45 0.33
N ALA A 89 8.62 8.36 1.29
CA ALA A 89 9.02 9.48 2.16
C ALA A 89 9.46 10.71 1.35
N ARG A 90 10.31 10.53 0.33
CA ARG A 90 10.81 11.63 -0.51
C ARG A 90 9.80 12.16 -1.52
N LEU A 91 8.74 11.39 -1.78
CA LEU A 91 7.60 11.84 -2.58
C LEU A 91 6.49 12.46 -1.71
N ASN A 92 6.68 12.53 -0.38
CA ASN A 92 5.61 12.84 0.59
C ASN A 92 4.35 11.97 0.38
N TRP A 93 4.52 10.74 -0.13
CA TRP A 93 3.41 9.85 -0.44
C TRP A 93 2.96 9.09 0.81
N PRO A 94 1.69 9.27 1.24
CA PRO A 94 1.15 8.49 2.35
C PRO A 94 1.26 6.99 2.07
N MET A 95 1.70 6.22 3.06
CA MET A 95 1.96 4.80 2.88
C MET A 95 1.55 3.98 4.09
N ILE A 96 1.03 2.79 3.83
CA ILE A 96 0.75 1.78 4.84
C ILE A 96 1.41 0.46 4.45
N ARG A 97 1.85 -0.29 5.45
CA ARG A 97 2.41 -1.64 5.26
C ARG A 97 1.50 -2.68 5.88
N VAL A 98 1.34 -3.78 5.19
CA VAL A 98 0.62 -4.96 5.67
C VAL A 98 1.53 -6.17 5.45
N ASN A 99 1.99 -6.77 6.55
CA ASN A 99 2.71 -8.03 6.46
C ASN A 99 1.69 -9.17 6.30
N LEU A 100 1.81 -9.92 5.21
CA LEU A 100 0.91 -11.03 4.86
C LEU A 100 1.36 -12.31 5.55
N ASP A 101 1.42 -12.30 6.88
CA ASP A 101 1.68 -13.48 7.67
C ASP A 101 0.43 -14.38 7.79
N SER A 102 0.59 -15.55 8.43
CA SER A 102 -0.49 -16.52 8.62
C SER A 102 -1.65 -16.03 9.51
N HIS A 103 -1.50 -14.90 10.19
CA HIS A 103 -2.51 -14.33 11.09
C HIS A 103 -3.46 -13.36 10.37
N VAL A 104 -3.03 -12.80 9.23
CA VAL A 104 -3.89 -11.91 8.43
C VAL A 104 -4.99 -12.73 7.77
N SER A 105 -6.21 -12.34 7.99
CA SER A 105 -7.40 -13.01 7.46
C SER A 105 -8.11 -12.14 6.40
N ARG A 106 -9.02 -12.77 5.64
CA ARG A 106 -9.89 -12.06 4.71
C ARG A 106 -10.70 -10.94 5.40
N ILE A 107 -11.11 -11.16 6.65
CA ILE A 107 -11.88 -10.17 7.43
C ILE A 107 -11.04 -8.92 7.72
N ASP A 108 -9.76 -9.08 8.00
CA ASP A 108 -8.86 -7.94 8.21
C ASP A 108 -8.65 -7.14 6.93
N MET A 109 -8.66 -7.83 5.79
CA MET A 109 -8.51 -7.21 4.48
C MET A 109 -9.77 -6.48 4.01
N VAL A 110 -10.93 -7.11 4.11
CA VAL A 110 -12.20 -6.63 3.52
C VAL A 110 -13.04 -5.86 4.54
N GLY A 111 -13.09 -6.35 5.77
CA GLY A 111 -13.95 -5.82 6.83
C GLY A 111 -14.98 -6.83 7.30
N LYS A 112 -15.75 -6.42 8.28
CA LYS A 112 -16.78 -7.24 8.93
C LYS A 112 -17.87 -6.40 9.55
N ASP A 113 -19.03 -7.02 9.75
CA ASP A 113 -20.06 -6.46 10.61
C ASP A 113 -19.64 -6.56 12.08
N ALA A 114 -19.84 -5.48 12.81
CA ALA A 114 -19.56 -5.37 14.23
C ALA A 114 -20.77 -4.79 14.96
N ILE A 115 -21.06 -5.33 16.13
CA ILE A 115 -22.08 -4.76 17.00
C ILE A 115 -21.46 -3.62 17.79
N VAL A 116 -22.00 -2.43 17.64
CA VAL A 116 -21.59 -1.22 18.35
C VAL A 116 -22.75 -0.65 19.15
N LEU A 117 -22.43 0.02 20.26
CA LEU A 117 -23.42 0.74 21.06
C LEU A 117 -23.50 2.18 20.55
N LYS A 118 -24.68 2.56 20.03
CA LYS A 118 -25.00 3.96 19.68
C LYS A 118 -26.18 4.40 20.55
N GLU A 119 -25.95 5.42 21.37
CA GLU A 119 -26.98 5.97 22.29
C GLU A 119 -27.64 4.93 23.17
N GLY A 120 -26.86 3.92 23.60
CA GLY A 120 -27.36 2.83 24.46
C GLY A 120 -28.08 1.69 23.72
N VAL A 121 -28.21 1.76 22.40
CA VAL A 121 -28.83 0.72 21.57
C VAL A 121 -27.73 -0.05 20.82
N GLN A 122 -27.85 -1.37 20.78
CA GLN A 122 -26.97 -2.21 19.95
C GLN A 122 -27.38 -2.10 18.49
N VAL A 123 -26.45 -1.68 17.65
CA VAL A 123 -26.62 -1.61 16.19
C VAL A 123 -25.52 -2.39 15.51
N THR A 124 -25.83 -3.01 14.38
CA THR A 124 -24.83 -3.63 13.52
C THR A 124 -24.26 -2.59 12.58
N GLU A 125 -22.94 -2.43 12.56
CA GLU A 125 -22.23 -1.51 11.70
C GLU A 125 -21.09 -2.24 11.00
N PHE A 126 -20.98 -2.04 9.68
CA PHE A 126 -19.84 -2.57 8.93
C PHE A 126 -18.57 -1.78 9.26
N ARG A 127 -17.54 -2.49 9.69
CA ARG A 127 -16.20 -1.94 9.85
C ARG A 127 -15.34 -2.33 8.66
N GLU A 128 -14.93 -1.33 7.90
CA GLU A 128 -14.04 -1.52 6.75
C GLU A 128 -12.72 -2.17 7.17
N GLY A 129 -12.24 -3.10 6.36
CA GLY A 129 -10.88 -3.63 6.46
C GLY A 129 -9.87 -2.69 5.80
N ILE A 130 -8.60 -3.08 5.84
CA ILE A 130 -7.51 -2.22 5.37
C ILE A 130 -7.56 -1.95 3.87
N LEU A 131 -8.02 -2.91 3.07
CA LEU A 131 -8.02 -2.80 1.61
C LEU A 131 -9.08 -1.82 1.08
N PRO A 132 -10.38 -1.90 1.44
CA PRO A 132 -11.36 -0.88 1.05
C PRO A 132 -11.00 0.51 1.58
N TRP A 133 -10.43 0.60 2.80
CA TRP A 133 -9.95 1.86 3.35
C TRP A 133 -8.84 2.49 2.46
N ALA A 134 -7.82 1.71 2.10
CA ALA A 134 -6.70 2.19 1.29
C ALA A 134 -7.13 2.52 -0.15
N LEU A 135 -7.98 1.68 -0.76
CA LEU A 135 -8.44 1.90 -2.14
C LEU A 135 -9.12 3.25 -2.35
N GLN A 136 -9.83 3.74 -1.35
CA GLN A 136 -10.57 5.00 -1.46
C GLN A 136 -9.71 6.25 -1.23
N ARG A 137 -8.43 6.09 -0.87
CA ARG A 137 -7.53 7.17 -0.44
C ARG A 137 -6.27 7.27 -1.29
N PRO A 138 -5.65 8.46 -1.33
CA PRO A 138 -4.39 8.69 -2.03
C PRO A 138 -3.20 8.12 -1.25
N VAL A 139 -3.19 6.81 -1.04
CA VAL A 139 -2.15 6.10 -0.28
C VAL A 139 -1.47 5.03 -1.12
N ALA A 140 -0.24 4.72 -0.77
CA ALA A 140 0.44 3.52 -1.24
C ALA A 140 0.25 2.40 -0.20
N ILE A 141 -0.22 1.24 -0.63
CA ILE A 141 -0.22 0.03 0.19
C ILE A 141 0.93 -0.87 -0.22
N VAL A 142 1.67 -1.37 0.75
CA VAL A 142 2.76 -2.32 0.56
C VAL A 142 2.40 -3.62 1.23
N PHE A 143 2.27 -4.68 0.44
CA PHE A 143 2.10 -6.03 0.95
C PHE A 143 3.46 -6.68 1.11
N ASP A 144 3.91 -6.81 2.34
CA ASP A 144 5.15 -7.50 2.65
C ASP A 144 4.95 -9.01 2.74
N GLU A 145 5.98 -9.75 2.34
CA GLU A 145 5.98 -11.21 2.34
C GLU A 145 4.80 -11.80 1.56
N TYR A 146 4.58 -11.27 0.35
CA TYR A 146 3.45 -11.63 -0.51
C TYR A 146 3.34 -13.13 -0.74
N ASP A 147 4.46 -13.84 -0.78
CA ASP A 147 4.57 -15.29 -0.95
C ASP A 147 4.14 -16.10 0.29
N ALA A 148 4.06 -15.49 1.47
CA ALA A 148 3.57 -16.10 2.71
C ALA A 148 2.06 -15.91 2.94
N GLY A 149 1.40 -15.13 2.08
CA GLY A 149 -0.02 -14.80 2.22
C GLY A 149 -0.94 -16.01 2.10
N ARG A 150 -1.98 -16.05 2.94
CA ARG A 150 -3.01 -17.10 2.88
C ARG A 150 -3.80 -17.02 1.56
N PRO A 151 -4.19 -18.16 0.96
CA PRO A 151 -4.92 -18.17 -0.31
C PRO A 151 -6.20 -17.33 -0.33
N ASP A 152 -6.97 -17.32 0.76
CA ASP A 152 -8.20 -16.54 0.88
C ASP A 152 -7.96 -15.03 0.87
N VAL A 153 -6.84 -14.58 1.43
CA VAL A 153 -6.36 -13.20 1.40
C VAL A 153 -5.86 -12.85 0.00
N MET A 154 -5.07 -13.75 -0.61
CA MET A 154 -4.50 -13.53 -1.94
C MET A 154 -5.58 -13.35 -3.02
N PHE A 155 -6.68 -14.10 -2.96
CA PHE A 155 -7.81 -13.92 -3.89
C PHE A 155 -8.46 -12.54 -3.79
N VAL A 156 -8.51 -11.94 -2.60
CA VAL A 156 -9.02 -10.58 -2.42
C VAL A 156 -8.07 -9.56 -3.04
N ILE A 157 -6.77 -9.70 -2.78
CA ILE A 157 -5.74 -8.79 -3.31
C ILE A 157 -5.67 -8.88 -4.84
N GLN A 158 -5.78 -10.08 -5.40
CA GLN A 158 -5.69 -10.32 -6.84
C GLN A 158 -6.68 -9.45 -7.63
N ARG A 159 -7.88 -9.23 -7.11
CA ARG A 159 -8.90 -8.39 -7.77
C ARG A 159 -8.45 -6.94 -7.97
N VAL A 160 -7.64 -6.41 -7.06
CA VAL A 160 -7.15 -5.02 -7.12
C VAL A 160 -5.81 -4.88 -7.84
N LEU A 161 -5.19 -6.01 -8.21
CA LEU A 161 -3.99 -6.01 -9.06
C LEU A 161 -4.30 -5.73 -10.52
N GLU A 162 -5.51 -6.00 -10.98
CA GLU A 162 -5.94 -5.74 -12.35
C GLU A 162 -5.93 -4.23 -12.66
N ALA A 163 -5.71 -3.86 -13.91
CA ALA A 163 -5.61 -2.46 -14.35
C ALA A 163 -6.87 -1.63 -14.03
N SER A 164 -8.05 -2.27 -14.09
CA SER A 164 -9.34 -1.69 -13.72
C SER A 164 -9.90 -2.31 -12.44
N GLY A 165 -9.03 -2.86 -11.60
CA GLY A 165 -9.40 -3.64 -10.44
C GLY A 165 -10.29 -2.86 -9.48
N LYS A 166 -11.50 -3.39 -9.27
CA LYS A 166 -12.48 -2.86 -8.33
C LYS A 166 -12.72 -3.89 -7.24
N LEU A 167 -12.89 -3.43 -6.03
CA LEU A 167 -13.25 -4.30 -4.91
C LEU A 167 -14.77 -4.32 -4.75
N THR A 168 -15.36 -5.51 -4.79
CA THR A 168 -16.79 -5.69 -4.52
C THR A 168 -16.98 -6.16 -3.08
N LEU A 169 -17.68 -5.36 -2.30
CA LEU A 169 -18.13 -5.70 -0.95
C LEU A 169 -19.55 -6.28 -1.05
N LEU A 170 -19.65 -7.61 -1.08
CA LEU A 170 -20.94 -8.30 -1.28
C LEU A 170 -21.92 -8.01 -0.14
N ASP A 171 -21.43 -8.01 1.10
CA ASP A 171 -22.25 -7.78 2.30
C ASP A 171 -22.82 -6.36 2.35
N GLN A 172 -22.20 -5.42 1.64
CA GLN A 172 -22.61 -4.03 1.53
C GLN A 172 -23.25 -3.67 0.20
N ASN A 173 -23.35 -4.64 -0.72
CA ASN A 173 -23.79 -4.41 -2.11
C ASN A 173 -23.10 -3.20 -2.75
N ARG A 174 -21.80 -3.06 -2.52
CA ARG A 174 -21.01 -1.88 -2.90
C ARG A 174 -19.79 -2.29 -3.72
N VAL A 175 -19.50 -1.50 -4.77
CA VAL A 175 -18.29 -1.63 -5.58
C VAL A 175 -17.40 -0.42 -5.35
N ILE A 176 -16.17 -0.66 -4.94
CA ILE A 176 -15.16 0.37 -4.69
C ILE A 176 -14.20 0.42 -5.86
N ALA A 177 -14.10 1.58 -6.51
CA ALA A 177 -13.07 1.89 -7.48
C ALA A 177 -11.86 2.51 -6.76
N PRO A 178 -10.62 2.20 -7.18
CA PRO A 178 -9.44 2.80 -6.59
C PRO A 178 -9.40 4.32 -6.81
N ASN A 179 -8.94 5.04 -5.79
CA ASN A 179 -8.56 6.45 -5.91
C ASN A 179 -7.47 6.58 -7.00
N PRO A 180 -7.49 7.62 -7.86
CA PRO A 180 -6.47 7.83 -8.89
C PRO A 180 -5.04 7.85 -8.37
N SER A 181 -4.86 8.29 -7.12
CA SER A 181 -3.56 8.35 -6.43
C SER A 181 -3.28 7.13 -5.54
N PHE A 182 -4.15 6.11 -5.56
CA PHE A 182 -3.87 4.83 -4.91
C PHE A 182 -2.70 4.12 -5.61
N ARG A 183 -1.76 3.60 -4.84
CA ARG A 183 -0.62 2.80 -5.33
C ARG A 183 -0.55 1.47 -4.60
N LEU A 184 -0.04 0.44 -5.28
CA LEU A 184 0.13 -0.87 -4.69
C LEU A 184 1.50 -1.43 -5.03
N PHE A 185 2.21 -1.85 -4.00
CA PHE A 185 3.50 -2.52 -4.06
C PHE A 185 3.45 -3.82 -3.28
N ALA A 186 4.34 -4.73 -3.60
CA ALA A 186 4.52 -5.95 -2.84
C ALA A 186 6.01 -6.29 -2.70
N THR A 187 6.36 -7.01 -1.66
CA THR A 187 7.69 -7.62 -1.51
C THR A 187 7.55 -9.14 -1.42
N THR A 188 8.54 -9.84 -1.91
CA THR A 188 8.59 -11.31 -1.84
C THR A 188 10.01 -11.79 -1.59
N ASN A 189 10.14 -12.91 -0.90
CA ASN A 189 11.42 -13.54 -0.64
C ASN A 189 11.72 -14.66 -1.66
N THR A 190 10.71 -15.12 -2.39
CA THR A 190 10.81 -16.24 -3.34
C THR A 190 10.41 -15.82 -4.76
N VAL A 191 10.73 -16.65 -5.74
CA VAL A 191 10.33 -16.49 -7.16
C VAL A 191 8.91 -17.01 -7.43
N GLY A 192 8.01 -16.97 -6.45
CA GLY A 192 6.64 -17.48 -6.63
C GLY A 192 6.48 -18.99 -6.46
N LEU A 193 7.49 -19.66 -5.92
CA LEU A 193 7.44 -21.11 -5.64
C LEU A 193 6.83 -21.42 -4.27
N GLY A 194 6.40 -20.40 -3.53
CA GLY A 194 5.99 -20.54 -2.14
C GLY A 194 7.17 -20.86 -1.21
N ASP A 195 6.93 -20.81 0.08
CA ASP A 195 7.90 -21.33 1.04
C ASP A 195 7.86 -22.88 0.98
N THR A 196 8.90 -23.47 0.41
CA THR A 196 9.04 -24.94 0.33
C THR A 196 9.46 -25.55 1.68
N THR A 197 9.73 -24.73 2.69
CA THR A 197 10.23 -25.19 3.99
C THR A 197 9.14 -25.68 4.94
N GLY A 198 7.85 -25.47 4.60
CA GLY A 198 6.73 -26.15 5.26
C GLY A 198 6.65 -25.96 6.78
N LEU A 199 7.07 -24.80 7.31
CA LEU A 199 6.95 -24.46 8.72
C LEU A 199 5.78 -23.52 8.96
#